data_b317c880aa90ec1835580696c4e0174f
#
_entry.id   b317c880aa90ec1835580696c4e0174f
#
_cell.length_a   1.000
_cell.length_b   1.000
_cell.length_c   1.000
_cell.angle_alpha   90.00
_cell.angle_beta   90.00
_cell.angle_gamma   90.00
#
_symmetry.space_group_name_H-M   'P 1'
#
loop_
_entity.id
_entity.type
_entity.pdbx_description
1 polymer ?
#
loop_
_entity_poly.entity_id
_entity_poly.type
_entity_poly.pdbx_seq_one_letter_code
_entity_poly.pdbx_strand_id
1 'polypeptide(L)'
;MSEQYNSDAIEVLSGLDPVRHRPGMYTDTARPNHLGQEVIDNSVDEALAGHAQNITVILDKDQSLEIIDDGRGMPIDIHPEEGVSGVELIFCKLHAGGKFSNKNYQFSGGLHGVGISVVNALSTRVDVAVRRDSKVYEMAFEHGHKVEELRATGTVGRRNTGTRVKFWPDAKYFDSVKFSARRLVHLLKAKAVLCPGLTIKFHDKNEDNKYQWCYQDGLVDYLKESVKGFQSLPEEPFIGCFSSQHEAVDWAVTWLPEGGESVGESYVNLIPTVQGGTHVNGLRQGLLESMREFCEFRNLLPRGVKLTPDDIWDKCSYILSVKMEDPQFAGQTKERLSSRQCAAFVGGVVKDSFSLWLNEHTAIAETLAELCISNAQRRLRASKKIIRKKITQGPALPGKLTDCGSQDSAKSELFLVEGDSAGGSAKQARDREFQAIMPLRGKILNTWEVESGQILASQEVHNISIALGIDPDSDDLSGLRYGKICILADADSDGLHIATLLCALFTQHFLPLVQAGHVYVAMPPLYRIDVGKEVFYALDDAEKDGILDRIEAEKKRGKVNVQRFKGLGEMNPLQLRETTMDPNTRRLVQLTVDEHAETMELMDMLLSKKRAGDRKDWLQAKGDLVELALMS
;
A
#
# COMPACT_ATOMS: atom_id res chain seq x y z
N MET A 1 11.72 -3.96 46.88
CA MET A 1 12.34 -2.62 46.87
C MET A 1 11.96 -2.03 45.54
N SER A 2 11.14 -0.99 45.51
CA SER A 2 10.78 -0.30 44.26
C SER A 2 12.04 0.42 43.77
N GLU A 3 12.57 0.01 42.63
CA GLU A 3 13.58 0.79 41.94
C GLU A 3 12.98 2.17 41.70
N GLN A 4 13.59 3.20 42.29
CA GLN A 4 13.15 4.58 42.02
C GLN A 4 13.54 4.90 40.60
N TYR A 5 12.55 5.11 39.74
CA TYR A 5 12.73 5.64 38.38
C TYR A 5 13.27 7.07 38.52
N ASN A 6 14.55 7.23 38.28
CA ASN A 6 15.27 8.50 38.29
C ASN A 6 16.00 8.72 36.96
N SER A 7 16.73 9.81 36.81
CA SER A 7 17.47 10.12 35.58
C SER A 7 18.51 9.06 35.20
N ASP A 8 19.00 8.26 36.15
CA ASP A 8 19.99 7.18 35.91
C ASP A 8 19.33 5.97 35.17
N ALA A 9 18.00 5.89 35.21
CA ALA A 9 17.23 4.86 34.48
C ALA A 9 16.94 5.26 33.02
N ILE A 10 17.35 6.47 32.59
CA ILE A 10 17.19 6.93 31.20
C ILE A 10 18.39 6.43 30.41
N GLU A 11 18.14 5.44 29.55
CA GLU A 11 19.14 4.93 28.62
C GLU A 11 19.22 5.83 27.37
N VAL A 12 20.42 6.30 27.02
CA VAL A 12 20.67 7.13 25.85
C VAL A 12 21.36 6.25 24.79
N LEU A 13 20.64 5.91 23.75
CA LEU A 13 21.18 5.15 22.63
C LEU A 13 22.03 6.06 21.74
N SER A 14 23.20 5.58 21.30
CA SER A 14 24.14 6.33 20.46
C SER A 14 24.48 5.57 19.16
N GLY A 15 24.98 6.29 18.15
CA GLY A 15 25.42 5.68 16.89
C GLY A 15 24.28 4.97 16.14
N LEU A 16 24.44 3.67 15.89
CA LEU A 16 23.47 2.82 15.21
C LEU A 16 22.57 1.99 16.14
N ASP A 17 22.72 2.13 17.45
CA ASP A 17 21.92 1.38 18.42
C ASP A 17 20.41 1.66 18.35
N PRO A 18 19.95 2.92 18.11
CA PRO A 18 18.52 3.19 17.91
C PRO A 18 17.89 2.34 16.80
N VAL A 19 18.62 2.13 15.71
CA VAL A 19 18.15 1.32 14.58
C VAL A 19 18.03 -0.16 14.97
N ARG A 20 19.01 -0.68 15.70
CA ARG A 20 19.03 -2.08 16.14
C ARG A 20 17.98 -2.40 17.19
N HIS A 21 17.70 -1.45 18.08
CA HIS A 21 16.68 -1.60 19.11
C HIS A 21 15.26 -1.51 18.56
N ARG A 22 15.04 -0.69 17.51
CA ARG A 22 13.71 -0.48 16.93
C ARG A 22 13.78 -0.44 15.39
N PRO A 23 14.13 -1.56 14.73
CA PRO A 23 14.30 -1.61 13.28
C PRO A 23 13.04 -1.22 12.51
N GLY A 24 11.86 -1.56 13.02
CA GLY A 24 10.57 -1.21 12.39
C GLY A 24 10.28 0.29 12.28
N MET A 25 11.03 1.16 13.02
CA MET A 25 10.95 2.62 12.82
C MET A 25 11.68 3.09 11.56
N TYR A 26 12.61 2.29 11.03
CA TYR A 26 13.54 2.67 9.96
C TYR A 26 13.33 1.86 8.68
N THR A 27 12.81 0.64 8.78
CA THR A 27 12.65 -0.26 7.64
C THR A 27 11.46 -1.21 7.83
N ASP A 28 11.02 -1.83 6.72
CA ASP A 28 10.12 -2.99 6.75
C ASP A 28 10.91 -4.21 7.26
N THR A 29 10.47 -4.81 8.36
CA THR A 29 11.12 -5.95 9.00
C THR A 29 10.64 -7.30 8.46
N ALA A 30 9.58 -7.34 7.65
CA ALA A 30 9.13 -8.59 7.04
C ALA A 30 10.18 -9.20 6.09
N ARG A 31 10.83 -8.35 5.27
CA ARG A 31 11.89 -8.74 4.33
C ARG A 31 12.88 -7.60 4.09
N PRO A 32 14.15 -7.91 3.73
CA PRO A 32 15.19 -6.90 3.55
C PRO A 32 15.09 -6.09 2.25
N ASN A 33 13.99 -6.20 1.50
CA ASN A 33 13.79 -5.50 0.23
C ASN A 33 13.97 -3.98 0.37
N HIS A 34 13.52 -3.38 1.48
CA HIS A 34 13.67 -1.96 1.71
C HIS A 34 15.13 -1.55 1.94
N LEU A 35 15.96 -2.40 2.56
CA LEU A 35 17.41 -2.15 2.63
C LEU A 35 18.04 -2.10 1.23
N GLY A 36 17.64 -3.06 0.36
CA GLY A 36 18.06 -3.06 -1.04
C GLY A 36 17.63 -1.78 -1.77
N GLN A 37 16.41 -1.31 -1.53
CA GLN A 37 15.91 -0.08 -2.10
C GLN A 37 16.74 1.14 -1.70
N GLU A 38 17.14 1.28 -0.43
CA GLU A 38 17.96 2.41 0.05
C GLU A 38 19.34 2.47 -0.65
N VAL A 39 19.96 1.32 -0.93
CA VAL A 39 21.22 1.30 -1.67
C VAL A 39 21.01 1.61 -3.16
N ILE A 40 19.95 1.03 -3.77
CA ILE A 40 19.59 1.29 -5.17
C ILE A 40 19.27 2.77 -5.37
N ASP A 41 18.49 3.38 -4.45
CA ASP A 41 18.10 4.79 -4.53
C ASP A 41 19.31 5.74 -4.51
N ASN A 42 20.38 5.39 -3.80
CA ASN A 42 21.62 6.17 -3.85
C ASN A 42 22.32 6.11 -5.20
N SER A 43 22.35 4.94 -5.84
CA SER A 43 22.91 4.80 -7.20
C SER A 43 22.03 5.52 -8.24
N VAL A 44 20.71 5.50 -8.05
CA VAL A 44 19.75 6.20 -8.91
C VAL A 44 19.85 7.73 -8.73
N ASP A 45 20.12 8.23 -7.51
CA ASP A 45 20.37 9.65 -7.27
C ASP A 45 21.61 10.15 -8.03
N GLU A 46 22.66 9.33 -8.18
CA GLU A 46 23.80 9.64 -9.07
C GLU A 46 23.37 9.72 -10.54
N ALA A 47 22.43 8.89 -10.97
CA ALA A 47 21.88 8.96 -12.33
C ALA A 47 21.01 10.20 -12.55
N LEU A 48 20.17 10.56 -11.57
CA LEU A 48 19.39 11.80 -11.59
C LEU A 48 20.27 13.05 -11.67
N ALA A 49 21.41 13.02 -10.98
CA ALA A 49 22.41 14.09 -11.03
C ALA A 49 23.25 14.09 -12.32
N GLY A 50 22.97 13.15 -13.25
CA GLY A 50 23.65 13.04 -14.54
C GLY A 50 25.04 12.40 -14.49
N HIS A 51 25.40 11.72 -13.38
CA HIS A 51 26.72 11.18 -13.17
C HIS A 51 26.80 9.66 -13.39
N ALA A 52 25.69 8.92 -13.30
CA ALA A 52 25.64 7.49 -13.58
C ALA A 52 24.78 7.18 -14.81
N GLN A 53 25.18 6.18 -15.60
CA GLN A 53 24.44 5.68 -16.76
C GLN A 53 24.15 4.18 -16.66
N ASN A 54 24.84 3.47 -15.78
CA ASN A 54 24.67 2.05 -15.60
C ASN A 54 24.58 1.69 -14.11
N ILE A 55 23.56 0.90 -13.78
CA ILE A 55 23.40 0.29 -12.45
C ILE A 55 23.28 -1.23 -12.66
N THR A 56 24.05 -2.00 -11.90
CA THR A 56 23.96 -3.46 -11.89
C THR A 56 23.60 -3.92 -10.48
N VAL A 57 22.56 -4.75 -10.38
CA VAL A 57 22.10 -5.35 -9.12
C VAL A 57 22.22 -6.85 -9.23
N ILE A 58 22.81 -7.49 -8.24
CA ILE A 58 23.03 -8.94 -8.21
C ILE A 58 22.49 -9.49 -6.89
N LEU A 59 21.53 -10.38 -6.97
CA LEU A 59 21.03 -11.16 -5.83
C LEU A 59 21.75 -12.51 -5.84
N ASP A 60 22.63 -12.71 -4.87
CA ASP A 60 23.42 -13.93 -4.73
C ASP A 60 22.61 -15.05 -4.02
N LYS A 61 23.07 -16.32 -4.19
CA LYS A 61 22.43 -17.50 -3.57
C LYS A 61 22.48 -17.49 -2.05
N ASP A 62 23.45 -16.81 -1.47
CA ASP A 62 23.58 -16.60 -0.02
C ASP A 62 22.70 -15.47 0.53
N GLN A 63 21.77 -14.97 -0.30
CA GLN A 63 20.89 -13.85 0.01
C GLN A 63 21.62 -12.54 0.27
N SER A 64 22.87 -12.38 -0.19
CA SER A 64 23.49 -11.06 -0.28
C SER A 64 22.98 -10.31 -1.50
N LEU A 65 22.87 -8.98 -1.38
CA LEU A 65 22.52 -8.10 -2.47
C LEU A 65 23.71 -7.18 -2.78
N GLU A 66 24.11 -7.15 -4.04
CA GLU A 66 25.22 -6.34 -4.54
C GLU A 66 24.69 -5.30 -5.54
N ILE A 67 25.02 -4.04 -5.31
CA ILE A 67 24.65 -2.92 -6.18
C ILE A 67 25.93 -2.22 -6.65
N ILE A 68 26.04 -2.00 -7.95
CA ILE A 68 27.20 -1.40 -8.62
C ILE A 68 26.70 -0.29 -9.52
N ASP A 69 27.22 0.92 -9.36
CA ASP A 69 27.00 2.05 -10.26
C ASP A 69 28.31 2.54 -10.91
N ASP A 70 28.17 3.33 -11.95
CA ASP A 70 29.24 4.04 -12.63
C ASP A 70 29.22 5.57 -12.36
N GLY A 71 28.68 5.99 -11.21
CA GLY A 71 28.61 7.36 -10.76
C GLY A 71 29.98 7.95 -10.35
N ARG A 72 29.97 9.06 -9.59
CA ARG A 72 31.20 9.73 -9.14
C ARG A 72 32.01 8.95 -8.12
N GLY A 73 31.41 7.97 -7.47
CA GLY A 73 31.94 7.28 -6.30
C GLY A 73 31.75 8.11 -5.01
N MET A 74 31.51 7.41 -3.89
CA MET A 74 31.36 8.05 -2.58
C MET A 74 32.59 8.90 -2.20
N PRO A 75 32.44 9.97 -1.35
CA PRO A 75 33.56 10.75 -0.87
C PRO A 75 34.53 9.89 -0.04
N ILE A 76 35.81 9.93 -0.39
CA ILE A 76 36.88 9.15 0.27
C ILE A 76 37.75 10.02 1.19
N ASP A 77 37.64 11.33 1.06
CA ASP A 77 38.37 12.32 1.85
C ASP A 77 37.93 12.31 3.30
N ILE A 78 38.83 12.79 4.17
CA ILE A 78 38.56 12.91 5.60
C ILE A 78 37.66 14.12 5.86
N HIS A 79 36.55 13.89 6.55
CA HIS A 79 35.63 14.98 6.94
C HIS A 79 36.30 15.89 7.97
N PRO A 80 36.34 17.22 7.74
CA PRO A 80 37.14 18.14 8.55
C PRO A 80 36.77 18.16 10.05
N GLU A 81 35.48 18.01 10.38
CA GLU A 81 35.00 18.08 11.77
C GLU A 81 34.96 16.68 12.44
N GLU A 82 34.68 15.63 11.66
CA GLU A 82 34.46 14.29 12.20
C GLU A 82 35.73 13.43 12.22
N GLY A 83 36.75 13.80 11.44
CA GLY A 83 38.04 13.13 11.43
C GLY A 83 38.04 11.73 10.82
N VAL A 84 36.94 11.31 10.17
CA VAL A 84 36.76 10.01 9.50
C VAL A 84 36.51 10.20 8.01
N SER A 85 36.68 9.15 7.21
CA SER A 85 36.41 9.20 5.77
C SER A 85 34.91 9.42 5.49
N GLY A 86 34.58 10.07 4.36
CA GLY A 86 33.21 10.25 3.93
C GLY A 86 32.44 8.93 3.84
N VAL A 87 33.08 7.84 3.38
CA VAL A 87 32.51 6.49 3.36
C VAL A 87 32.12 6.05 4.76
N GLU A 88 33.06 6.12 5.71
CA GLU A 88 32.81 5.73 7.11
C GLU A 88 31.67 6.55 7.72
N LEU A 89 31.67 7.84 7.47
CA LEU A 89 30.63 8.76 7.97
C LEU A 89 29.22 8.34 7.51
N ILE A 90 29.07 8.06 6.21
CA ILE A 90 27.79 7.66 5.61
C ILE A 90 27.28 6.31 6.16
N PHE A 91 28.18 5.36 6.43
CA PHE A 91 27.79 4.04 6.92
C PHE A 91 27.60 3.97 8.45
N CYS A 92 28.30 4.80 9.23
CA CYS A 92 28.32 4.70 10.70
C CYS A 92 27.50 5.76 11.42
N LYS A 93 27.12 6.85 10.78
CA LYS A 93 26.36 7.94 11.43
C LYS A 93 24.97 8.11 10.81
N LEU A 94 23.96 8.20 11.67
CA LEU A 94 22.63 8.62 11.30
C LEU A 94 22.63 10.12 10.96
N HIS A 95 21.80 10.53 10.03
CA HIS A 95 21.67 11.91 9.58
C HIS A 95 22.97 12.50 9.02
N ALA A 96 23.80 11.64 8.39
CA ALA A 96 24.98 12.04 7.66
C ALA A 96 24.76 11.85 6.15
N GLY A 97 24.99 12.89 5.36
CA GLY A 97 24.84 12.78 3.90
C GLY A 97 25.00 14.11 3.19
N GLY A 98 25.42 14.04 1.92
CA GLY A 98 25.61 15.22 1.05
C GLY A 98 24.32 15.76 0.41
N LYS A 99 23.15 15.23 0.81
CA LYS A 99 21.83 15.55 0.22
C LYS A 99 21.02 16.55 1.04
N PHE A 100 21.52 16.99 2.19
CA PHE A 100 20.90 18.03 3.03
C PHE A 100 21.03 19.44 2.45
N SER A 101 21.90 19.65 1.47
CA SER A 101 22.02 20.90 0.75
C SER A 101 21.84 20.64 -0.75
N ASN A 102 21.06 21.48 -1.43
CA ASN A 102 20.78 21.38 -2.87
C ASN A 102 22.01 21.66 -3.76
N LYS A 103 23.22 21.74 -3.17
CA LYS A 103 24.45 22.04 -3.91
C LYS A 103 24.92 20.89 -4.83
N ASN A 104 24.67 19.64 -4.42
CA ASN A 104 25.17 18.47 -5.15
C ASN A 104 24.06 17.67 -5.83
N TYR A 105 22.83 17.77 -5.33
CA TYR A 105 21.65 17.06 -5.84
C TYR A 105 20.47 18.02 -5.79
N GLN A 106 19.92 18.35 -6.94
CA GLN A 106 18.74 19.23 -7.03
C GLN A 106 17.47 18.47 -6.59
N PHE A 107 17.37 17.22 -6.99
CA PHE A 107 16.31 16.30 -6.59
C PHE A 107 16.95 15.00 -6.10
N SER A 108 16.48 14.44 -5.00
CA SER A 108 16.98 13.16 -4.49
C SER A 108 15.88 12.37 -3.79
N GLY A 109 15.99 11.05 -3.85
CA GLY A 109 15.14 10.13 -3.10
C GLY A 109 15.57 10.00 -1.63
N GLY A 110 16.86 10.14 -1.35
CA GLY A 110 17.44 10.04 -0.01
C GLY A 110 17.34 11.34 0.77
N LEU A 111 16.26 11.54 1.53
CA LEU A 111 15.98 12.83 2.22
C LEU A 111 16.51 12.89 3.65
N HIS A 112 16.65 11.75 4.34
CA HIS A 112 16.89 11.74 5.79
C HIS A 112 18.33 11.44 6.19
N GLY A 113 19.19 11.03 5.24
CA GLY A 113 20.59 10.69 5.52
C GLY A 113 20.76 9.49 6.46
N VAL A 114 19.81 8.56 6.44
CA VAL A 114 19.82 7.38 7.31
C VAL A 114 19.83 6.05 6.56
N GLY A 115 19.47 6.00 5.27
CA GLY A 115 19.25 4.74 4.55
C GLY A 115 20.45 3.80 4.58
N ILE A 116 21.63 4.27 4.21
CA ILE A 116 22.86 3.45 4.18
C ILE A 116 23.31 3.05 5.58
N SER A 117 23.20 3.91 6.56
CA SER A 117 23.54 3.57 7.94
C SER A 117 22.56 2.55 8.54
N VAL A 118 21.29 2.57 8.13
CA VAL A 118 20.31 1.52 8.46
C VAL A 118 20.69 0.19 7.81
N VAL A 119 21.11 0.19 6.53
CA VAL A 119 21.61 -1.03 5.86
C VAL A 119 22.77 -1.63 6.64
N ASN A 120 23.75 -0.79 7.04
CA ASN A 120 24.89 -1.24 7.83
C ASN A 120 24.48 -1.77 9.22
N ALA A 121 23.57 -1.08 9.92
CA ALA A 121 23.11 -1.47 11.25
C ALA A 121 22.41 -2.83 11.27
N LEU A 122 21.68 -3.18 10.19
CA LEU A 122 20.81 -4.36 10.09
C LEU A 122 21.41 -5.48 9.22
N SER A 123 22.71 -5.39 8.91
CA SER A 123 23.45 -6.40 8.15
C SER A 123 24.50 -7.09 8.99
N THR A 124 24.74 -8.39 8.75
CA THR A 124 25.87 -9.12 9.35
C THR A 124 27.18 -8.61 8.81
N ARG A 125 27.22 -8.27 7.50
CA ARG A 125 28.40 -7.75 6.82
C ARG A 125 27.99 -6.77 5.72
N VAL A 126 28.83 -5.75 5.50
CA VAL A 126 28.73 -4.82 4.37
C VAL A 126 30.13 -4.59 3.81
N ASP A 127 30.31 -4.87 2.51
CA ASP A 127 31.54 -4.62 1.77
C ASP A 127 31.30 -3.45 0.81
N VAL A 128 32.17 -2.47 0.86
CA VAL A 128 32.11 -1.25 0.04
C VAL A 128 33.37 -1.12 -0.78
N ALA A 129 33.24 -0.90 -2.09
CA ALA A 129 34.34 -0.53 -2.96
C ALA A 129 34.00 0.75 -3.73
N VAL A 130 34.89 1.72 -3.69
CA VAL A 130 34.74 3.02 -4.33
C VAL A 130 35.84 3.19 -5.38
N ARG A 131 35.44 3.44 -6.61
CA ARG A 131 36.33 3.78 -7.73
C ARG A 131 36.34 5.30 -7.89
N ARG A 132 37.43 5.93 -7.47
CA ARG A 132 37.58 7.39 -7.51
C ARG A 132 39.05 7.76 -7.62
N ASP A 133 39.34 8.86 -8.29
CA ASP A 133 40.69 9.40 -8.46
C ASP A 133 41.72 8.38 -9.00
N SER A 134 41.28 7.58 -9.99
CA SER A 134 42.04 6.51 -10.62
C SER A 134 42.48 5.37 -9.69
N LYS A 135 41.83 5.24 -8.53
CA LYS A 135 42.09 4.16 -7.55
C LYS A 135 40.79 3.45 -7.18
N VAL A 136 40.95 2.22 -6.68
CA VAL A 136 39.91 1.46 -5.99
C VAL A 136 40.18 1.54 -4.50
N TYR A 137 39.20 1.96 -3.75
CA TYR A 137 39.25 1.98 -2.28
C TYR A 137 38.25 0.99 -1.74
N GLU A 138 38.63 0.22 -0.74
CA GLU A 138 37.77 -0.79 -0.12
C GLU A 138 37.68 -0.57 1.39
N MET A 139 36.51 -0.87 1.93
CA MET A 139 36.18 -0.78 3.35
C MET A 139 35.13 -1.83 3.68
N ALA A 140 35.16 -2.41 4.89
CA ALA A 140 34.20 -3.40 5.32
C ALA A 140 33.67 -3.12 6.73
N PHE A 141 32.42 -3.55 6.94
CA PHE A 141 31.72 -3.43 8.22
C PHE A 141 31.11 -4.78 8.60
N GLU A 142 31.07 -5.08 9.88
CA GLU A 142 30.36 -6.23 10.45
C GLU A 142 29.45 -5.77 11.59
N HIS A 143 28.20 -6.19 11.54
CA HIS A 143 27.17 -5.79 12.51
C HIS A 143 27.16 -4.28 12.79
N GLY A 144 27.35 -3.47 11.73
CA GLY A 144 27.38 -2.01 11.78
C GLY A 144 28.67 -1.39 12.33
N HIS A 145 29.67 -2.18 12.66
CA HIS A 145 30.97 -1.71 13.13
C HIS A 145 32.01 -1.84 12.00
N LYS A 146 32.87 -0.85 11.88
CA LYS A 146 33.99 -0.88 10.95
C LYS A 146 34.97 -1.99 11.35
N VAL A 147 35.26 -2.92 10.41
CA VAL A 147 36.25 -3.99 10.62
C VAL A 147 37.48 -3.85 9.70
N GLU A 148 37.34 -3.13 8.60
CA GLU A 148 38.46 -2.79 7.72
C GLU A 148 38.49 -1.29 7.48
N GLU A 149 39.68 -0.68 7.58
CA GLU A 149 39.89 0.73 7.26
C GLU A 149 39.80 0.96 5.76
N LEU A 150 39.39 2.18 5.35
CA LEU A 150 39.38 2.59 3.96
C LEU A 150 40.81 2.57 3.41
N ARG A 151 41.10 1.66 2.49
CA ARG A 151 42.43 1.51 1.88
C ARG A 151 42.36 1.42 0.37
N ALA A 152 43.37 1.96 -0.30
CA ALA A 152 43.53 1.77 -1.72
C ALA A 152 44.01 0.34 -2.02
N THR A 153 43.23 -0.42 -2.76
CA THR A 153 43.50 -1.83 -3.10
C THR A 153 43.91 -2.03 -4.55
N GLY A 154 43.67 -1.04 -5.42
CA GLY A 154 43.98 -1.16 -6.84
C GLY A 154 43.96 0.19 -7.56
N THR A 155 44.26 0.13 -8.86
CA THR A 155 44.19 1.28 -9.77
C THR A 155 43.22 1.00 -10.91
N VAL A 156 42.52 2.05 -11.34
CA VAL A 156 41.55 1.99 -12.45
C VAL A 156 41.80 3.15 -13.42
N GLY A 157 41.27 3.05 -14.64
CA GLY A 157 41.30 4.16 -15.58
C GLY A 157 40.58 5.40 -15.02
N ARG A 158 41.04 6.60 -15.33
CA ARG A 158 40.52 7.88 -14.82
C ARG A 158 39.02 8.06 -15.00
N ARG A 159 38.41 7.47 -16.03
CA ARG A 159 36.97 7.52 -16.31
C ARG A 159 36.18 6.40 -15.66
N ASN A 160 36.86 5.40 -15.07
CA ASN A 160 36.19 4.28 -14.40
C ASN A 160 35.95 4.66 -12.93
N THR A 161 34.86 5.36 -12.69
CA THR A 161 34.39 5.78 -11.37
C THR A 161 33.16 4.97 -10.95
N GLY A 162 32.73 5.10 -9.72
CA GLY A 162 31.47 4.52 -9.22
C GLY A 162 31.60 3.89 -7.84
N THR A 163 30.49 3.37 -7.36
CA THR A 163 30.41 2.71 -6.06
C THR A 163 29.90 1.28 -6.25
N ARG A 164 30.39 0.40 -5.42
CA ARG A 164 29.90 -0.98 -5.24
C ARG A 164 29.61 -1.18 -3.76
N VAL A 165 28.39 -1.59 -3.45
CA VAL A 165 27.96 -1.97 -2.10
C VAL A 165 27.41 -3.39 -2.15
N LYS A 166 27.95 -4.27 -1.33
CA LYS A 166 27.43 -5.62 -1.13
C LYS A 166 27.12 -5.82 0.35
N PHE A 167 25.92 -6.30 0.67
CA PHE A 167 25.51 -6.49 2.05
C PHE A 167 24.75 -7.79 2.27
N TRP A 168 24.84 -8.31 3.49
CA TRP A 168 24.17 -9.54 3.94
C TRP A 168 23.21 -9.17 5.08
N PRO A 169 21.88 -9.21 4.86
CA PRO A 169 20.90 -8.92 5.90
C PRO A 169 21.06 -9.85 7.12
N ASP A 170 20.92 -9.30 8.32
CA ASP A 170 21.00 -10.07 9.55
C ASP A 170 19.63 -10.67 9.90
N ALA A 171 19.58 -12.01 10.02
CA ALA A 171 18.37 -12.77 10.35
C ALA A 171 17.72 -12.35 11.68
N LYS A 172 18.45 -11.69 12.54
CA LYS A 172 17.95 -11.19 13.83
C LYS A 172 16.85 -10.13 13.68
N TYR A 173 16.83 -9.40 12.55
CA TYR A 173 15.98 -8.22 12.38
C TYR A 173 14.86 -8.41 11.37
N PHE A 174 14.79 -9.54 10.66
CA PHE A 174 13.81 -9.79 9.62
C PHE A 174 13.09 -11.12 9.84
N ASP A 175 11.79 -11.13 9.61
CA ASP A 175 10.99 -12.37 9.63
C ASP A 175 11.51 -13.37 8.57
N SER A 176 12.01 -12.86 7.45
CA SER A 176 12.70 -13.63 6.42
C SER A 176 13.83 -12.83 5.80
N VAL A 177 15.05 -13.39 5.78
CA VAL A 177 16.21 -12.78 5.09
C VAL A 177 16.15 -12.91 3.57
N LYS A 178 15.17 -13.67 3.04
CA LYS A 178 15.04 -13.86 1.60
C LYS A 178 14.45 -12.62 0.94
N PHE A 179 15.18 -12.08 -0.01
CA PHE A 179 14.65 -11.01 -0.87
C PHE A 179 13.49 -11.52 -1.73
N SER A 180 12.49 -10.68 -1.93
CA SER A 180 11.50 -10.88 -2.97
C SER A 180 12.08 -10.39 -4.30
N ALA A 181 12.49 -11.32 -5.18
CA ALA A 181 13.02 -10.99 -6.51
C ALA A 181 11.97 -10.24 -7.35
N ARG A 182 10.70 -10.63 -7.26
CA ARG A 182 9.58 -9.94 -7.95
C ARG A 182 9.50 -8.45 -7.56
N ARG A 183 9.61 -8.13 -6.26
CA ARG A 183 9.63 -6.72 -5.79
C ARG A 183 10.86 -5.97 -6.30
N LEU A 184 12.04 -6.64 -6.38
CA LEU A 184 13.25 -6.03 -6.94
C LEU A 184 13.09 -5.78 -8.45
N VAL A 185 12.55 -6.73 -9.22
CA VAL A 185 12.28 -6.57 -10.65
C VAL A 185 11.36 -5.36 -10.89
N HIS A 186 10.24 -5.27 -10.17
CA HIS A 186 9.31 -4.16 -10.30
C HIS A 186 9.98 -2.81 -9.96
N LEU A 187 10.68 -2.75 -8.82
CA LEU A 187 11.40 -1.54 -8.39
C LEU A 187 12.42 -1.08 -9.44
N LEU A 188 13.27 -2.00 -9.92
CA LEU A 188 14.35 -1.67 -10.86
C LEU A 188 13.81 -1.28 -12.24
N LYS A 189 12.75 -1.95 -12.70
CA LYS A 189 12.05 -1.58 -13.93
C LYS A 189 11.47 -0.17 -13.83
N ALA A 190 10.79 0.15 -12.72
CA ALA A 190 10.26 1.50 -12.46
C ALA A 190 11.37 2.56 -12.45
N LYS A 191 12.51 2.29 -11.79
CA LYS A 191 13.67 3.21 -11.79
C LYS A 191 14.21 3.46 -13.21
N ALA A 192 14.32 2.41 -14.03
CA ALA A 192 14.76 2.56 -15.42
C ALA A 192 13.79 3.40 -16.27
N VAL A 193 12.50 3.24 -16.05
CA VAL A 193 11.44 4.04 -16.69
C VAL A 193 11.51 5.51 -16.31
N LEU A 194 11.72 5.79 -15.03
CA LEU A 194 11.73 7.15 -14.46
C LEU A 194 13.05 7.91 -14.74
N CYS A 195 14.09 7.20 -15.20
CA CYS A 195 15.38 7.77 -15.57
C CYS A 195 15.70 7.44 -17.04
N PRO A 196 15.17 8.17 -18.03
CA PRO A 196 15.43 7.93 -19.44
C PRO A 196 16.94 7.85 -19.73
N GLY A 197 17.35 6.82 -20.50
CA GLY A 197 18.74 6.58 -20.84
C GLY A 197 19.56 5.82 -19.77
N LEU A 198 19.05 5.63 -18.56
CA LEU A 198 19.69 4.79 -17.54
C LEU A 198 19.52 3.31 -17.88
N THR A 199 20.62 2.58 -17.93
CA THR A 199 20.63 1.14 -18.08
C THR A 199 20.69 0.46 -16.73
N ILE A 200 19.66 -0.31 -16.38
CA ILE A 200 19.64 -1.14 -15.16
C ILE A 200 19.71 -2.61 -15.54
N LYS A 201 20.64 -3.32 -14.92
CA LYS A 201 20.80 -4.78 -15.07
C LYS A 201 20.52 -5.45 -13.74
N PHE A 202 19.73 -6.52 -13.76
CA PHE A 202 19.47 -7.34 -12.59
C PHE A 202 19.79 -8.81 -12.87
N HIS A 203 20.56 -9.43 -12.00
CA HIS A 203 20.88 -10.85 -12.06
C HIS A 203 20.44 -11.52 -10.75
N ASP A 204 19.37 -12.28 -10.81
CA ASP A 204 18.96 -13.19 -9.74
C ASP A 204 19.69 -14.54 -9.92
N LYS A 205 20.70 -14.79 -9.11
CA LYS A 205 21.47 -16.04 -9.15
C LYS A 205 20.76 -17.22 -8.50
N ASN A 206 19.65 -16.99 -7.78
CA ASN A 206 18.86 -18.10 -7.22
C ASN A 206 18.18 -18.89 -8.34
N GLU A 207 17.58 -18.17 -9.30
CA GLU A 207 16.85 -18.73 -10.44
C GLU A 207 17.62 -18.60 -11.77
N ASP A 208 18.81 -17.99 -11.74
CA ASP A 208 19.64 -17.61 -12.90
C ASP A 208 18.91 -16.72 -13.93
N ASN A 209 17.96 -15.90 -13.44
CA ASN A 209 17.24 -14.95 -14.27
C ASN A 209 18.06 -13.66 -14.46
N LYS A 210 18.11 -13.16 -15.69
CA LYS A 210 18.80 -11.92 -16.04
C LYS A 210 17.84 -10.97 -16.73
N TYR A 211 17.81 -9.73 -16.24
CA TYR A 211 16.98 -8.66 -16.75
C TYR A 211 17.86 -7.48 -17.13
N GLN A 212 17.45 -6.74 -18.16
CA GLN A 212 18.06 -5.47 -18.52
C GLN A 212 16.98 -4.53 -19.02
N TRP A 213 16.95 -3.33 -18.49
CA TRP A 213 16.01 -2.28 -18.88
C TRP A 213 16.78 -1.02 -19.25
N CYS A 214 16.36 -0.35 -20.32
CA CYS A 214 16.80 0.97 -20.73
C CYS A 214 15.67 1.56 -21.58
N TYR A 215 15.06 2.63 -21.13
CA TYR A 215 13.97 3.29 -21.82
C TYR A 215 14.44 4.66 -22.30
N GLN A 216 14.04 5.05 -23.52
CA GLN A 216 14.32 6.39 -24.06
C GLN A 216 13.14 7.32 -23.79
N ASP A 217 11.92 6.85 -24.06
CA ASP A 217 10.65 7.56 -23.81
C ASP A 217 9.91 6.99 -22.58
N GLY A 218 10.64 6.67 -21.56
CA GLY A 218 10.35 6.04 -20.28
C GLY A 218 8.88 5.80 -19.93
N LEU A 219 8.13 6.83 -19.57
CA LEU A 219 6.75 6.69 -19.09
C LEU A 219 5.78 6.18 -20.16
N VAL A 220 5.99 6.60 -21.42
CA VAL A 220 5.11 6.23 -22.55
C VAL A 220 5.23 4.76 -22.86
N ASP A 221 6.48 4.29 -23.04
CA ASP A 221 6.78 2.90 -23.36
C ASP A 221 6.26 1.97 -22.25
N TYR A 222 6.47 2.38 -21.01
CA TYR A 222 6.01 1.62 -19.85
C TYR A 222 4.50 1.55 -19.74
N LEU A 223 3.79 2.68 -19.94
CA LEU A 223 2.33 2.69 -19.92
C LEU A 223 1.77 1.83 -21.05
N LYS A 224 2.28 1.98 -22.28
CA LYS A 224 1.87 1.16 -23.44
C LYS A 224 2.11 -0.34 -23.19
N GLU A 225 3.26 -0.71 -22.61
CA GLU A 225 3.55 -2.10 -22.25
C GLU A 225 2.56 -2.62 -21.21
N SER A 226 2.24 -1.80 -20.21
CA SER A 226 1.37 -2.17 -19.09
C SER A 226 -0.10 -2.34 -19.49
N VAL A 227 -0.57 -1.61 -20.50
CA VAL A 227 -1.96 -1.72 -21.03
C VAL A 227 -2.03 -2.55 -22.31
N LYS A 228 -0.95 -3.26 -22.67
CA LYS A 228 -0.88 -4.05 -23.89
C LYS A 228 -1.97 -5.12 -23.93
N GLY A 229 -2.72 -5.14 -25.02
CA GLY A 229 -3.84 -6.08 -25.23
C GLY A 229 -5.21 -5.47 -24.91
N PHE A 230 -5.26 -4.25 -24.41
CA PHE A 230 -6.49 -3.49 -24.21
C PHE A 230 -6.58 -2.33 -25.21
N GLN A 231 -7.79 -1.97 -25.59
CA GLN A 231 -8.03 -0.79 -26.42
C GLN A 231 -7.85 0.45 -25.55
N SER A 232 -6.90 1.32 -25.90
CA SER A 232 -6.63 2.58 -25.20
C SER A 232 -7.21 3.78 -25.95
N LEU A 233 -7.65 4.78 -25.20
CA LEU A 233 -8.15 6.06 -25.68
C LEU A 233 -7.49 7.21 -24.91
N PRO A 234 -6.64 8.03 -25.54
CA PRO A 234 -6.14 7.88 -26.91
C PRO A 234 -5.23 6.65 -27.08
N GLU A 235 -5.03 6.19 -28.32
CA GLU A 235 -4.11 5.11 -28.65
C GLU A 235 -2.67 5.50 -28.29
N GLU A 236 -2.27 6.73 -28.64
CA GLU A 236 -1.07 7.37 -28.13
C GLU A 236 -1.39 8.10 -26.82
N PRO A 237 -0.81 7.71 -25.66
CA PRO A 237 -1.11 8.35 -24.38
C PRO A 237 -0.96 9.87 -24.42
N PHE A 238 -1.81 10.58 -23.68
CA PHE A 238 -1.61 11.99 -23.38
C PHE A 238 -0.38 12.11 -22.47
N ILE A 239 0.66 12.74 -22.99
CA ILE A 239 1.94 12.93 -22.32
C ILE A 239 2.21 14.40 -22.09
N GLY A 240 3.02 14.69 -21.09
CA GLY A 240 3.56 16.00 -20.89
C GLY A 240 4.70 15.97 -19.90
N CYS A 241 5.50 17.01 -19.99
CA CYS A 241 6.58 17.28 -19.06
C CYS A 241 6.65 18.77 -18.79
N PHE A 242 6.98 19.12 -17.57
CA PHE A 242 7.27 20.51 -17.20
C PHE A 242 8.38 20.52 -16.16
N SER A 243 9.34 21.42 -16.32
CA SER A 243 10.45 21.59 -15.39
C SER A 243 10.63 23.05 -15.07
N SER A 244 10.66 23.37 -13.78
CA SER A 244 11.07 24.66 -13.23
C SER A 244 12.38 24.52 -12.45
N GLN A 245 12.82 25.59 -11.81
CA GLN A 245 14.02 25.56 -10.97
C GLN A 245 13.85 24.66 -9.72
N HIS A 246 12.63 24.52 -9.20
CA HIS A 246 12.36 23.86 -7.91
C HIS A 246 11.49 22.59 -8.03
N GLU A 247 10.77 22.45 -9.12
CA GLU A 247 9.80 21.37 -9.31
C GLU A 247 9.79 20.93 -10.78
N ALA A 248 9.61 19.63 -10.99
CA ALA A 248 9.37 19.08 -12.32
C ALA A 248 8.28 18.00 -12.24
N VAL A 249 7.53 17.85 -13.32
CA VAL A 249 6.50 16.83 -13.44
C VAL A 249 6.48 16.24 -14.84
N ASP A 250 6.42 14.90 -14.89
CA ASP A 250 6.29 14.12 -16.11
C ASP A 250 5.07 13.19 -15.95
N TRP A 251 4.26 13.04 -16.99
CA TRP A 251 3.09 12.16 -16.95
C TRP A 251 2.81 11.49 -18.30
N ALA A 252 2.19 10.31 -18.21
CA ALA A 252 1.54 9.64 -19.33
C ALA A 252 0.16 9.16 -18.85
N VAL A 253 -0.89 9.45 -19.62
CA VAL A 253 -2.28 9.14 -19.28
C VAL A 253 -3.02 8.58 -20.47
N THR A 254 -3.81 7.53 -20.27
CA THR A 254 -4.75 6.98 -21.24
C THR A 254 -5.97 6.41 -20.52
N TRP A 255 -7.02 6.08 -21.25
CA TRP A 255 -8.23 5.44 -20.72
C TRP A 255 -8.47 4.10 -21.42
N LEU A 256 -9.10 3.15 -20.71
CA LEU A 256 -9.46 1.82 -21.21
C LEU A 256 -10.99 1.70 -21.36
N PRO A 257 -11.61 2.20 -22.44
CA PRO A 257 -13.07 2.32 -22.58
C PRO A 257 -13.80 0.98 -22.43
N GLU A 258 -13.25 -0.09 -23.00
CA GLU A 258 -13.85 -1.43 -23.00
C GLU A 258 -13.57 -2.21 -21.71
N GLY A 259 -12.87 -1.60 -20.74
CA GLY A 259 -12.40 -2.25 -19.53
C GLY A 259 -11.00 -2.81 -19.70
N GLY A 260 -10.46 -3.33 -18.61
CA GLY A 260 -9.09 -3.80 -18.46
C GLY A 260 -8.58 -3.44 -17.07
N GLU A 261 -7.44 -3.98 -16.73
CA GLU A 261 -6.77 -3.61 -15.49
C GLU A 261 -6.15 -2.22 -15.66
N SER A 262 -6.70 -1.23 -14.94
CA SER A 262 -6.17 0.14 -14.98
C SER A 262 -4.87 0.22 -14.18
N VAL A 263 -3.84 0.79 -14.78
CA VAL A 263 -2.55 1.02 -14.14
C VAL A 263 -2.53 2.41 -13.53
N GLY A 264 -2.28 2.52 -12.23
CA GLY A 264 -2.18 3.79 -11.52
C GLY A 264 -0.90 3.85 -10.71
N GLU A 265 0.18 4.37 -11.28
CA GLU A 265 1.46 4.48 -10.61
C GLU A 265 1.87 5.95 -10.45
N SER A 266 2.37 6.29 -9.27
CA SER A 266 2.87 7.64 -9.01
C SER A 266 4.17 7.60 -8.22
N TYR A 267 5.04 8.58 -8.50
CA TYR A 267 6.38 8.66 -7.97
C TYR A 267 6.73 10.09 -7.57
N VAL A 268 7.46 10.25 -6.48
CA VAL A 268 8.02 11.53 -6.03
C VAL A 268 9.51 11.34 -5.78
N ASN A 269 10.33 12.11 -6.49
CA ASN A 269 11.79 11.92 -6.48
C ASN A 269 12.18 10.45 -6.69
N LEU A 270 11.50 9.79 -7.65
CA LEU A 270 11.63 8.38 -8.01
C LEU A 270 11.21 7.37 -6.92
N ILE A 271 10.65 7.82 -5.80
CA ILE A 271 10.09 6.97 -4.75
C ILE A 271 8.66 6.62 -5.12
N PRO A 272 8.26 5.34 -5.15
CA PRO A 272 6.89 4.96 -5.43
C PRO A 272 5.96 5.41 -4.30
N THR A 273 4.89 6.10 -4.67
CA THR A 273 3.87 6.55 -3.74
C THR A 273 2.60 5.72 -3.94
N VAL A 274 2.64 4.49 -3.43
CA VAL A 274 1.56 3.49 -3.63
C VAL A 274 0.19 3.95 -3.10
N GLN A 275 0.17 4.85 -2.13
CA GLN A 275 -1.05 5.48 -1.61
C GLN A 275 -1.34 6.85 -2.25
N GLY A 276 -0.62 7.20 -3.33
CA GLY A 276 -0.78 8.47 -4.02
C GLY A 276 -0.41 9.69 -3.16
N GLY A 277 -1.26 10.70 -3.17
CA GLY A 277 -1.06 11.92 -2.40
C GLY A 277 -1.47 13.18 -3.17
N THR A 278 -0.93 14.31 -2.76
CA THR A 278 -1.29 15.63 -3.30
C THR A 278 -0.99 15.78 -4.79
N HIS A 279 0.08 15.17 -5.30
CA HIS A 279 0.43 15.17 -6.74
C HIS A 279 -0.62 14.44 -7.59
N VAL A 280 -1.10 13.28 -7.15
CA VAL A 280 -2.18 12.54 -7.84
C VAL A 280 -3.48 13.33 -7.81
N ASN A 281 -3.78 13.98 -6.67
CA ASN A 281 -4.95 14.86 -6.57
C ASN A 281 -4.84 16.04 -7.54
N GLY A 282 -3.64 16.61 -7.73
CA GLY A 282 -3.37 17.63 -8.72
C GLY A 282 -3.64 17.14 -10.15
N LEU A 283 -3.12 15.97 -10.52
CA LEU A 283 -3.39 15.35 -11.82
C LEU A 283 -4.90 15.18 -12.07
N ARG A 284 -5.63 14.61 -11.10
CA ARG A 284 -7.09 14.43 -11.19
C ARG A 284 -7.83 15.75 -11.39
N GLN A 285 -7.43 16.77 -10.64
CA GLN A 285 -8.07 18.08 -10.71
C GLN A 285 -7.78 18.78 -12.05
N GLY A 286 -6.53 18.75 -12.50
CA GLY A 286 -6.14 19.36 -13.79
C GLY A 286 -6.90 18.74 -14.98
N LEU A 287 -6.94 17.41 -15.04
CA LEU A 287 -7.72 16.69 -16.07
C LEU A 287 -9.21 17.04 -16.01
N LEU A 288 -9.79 17.11 -14.80
CA LEU A 288 -11.20 17.43 -14.62
C LEU A 288 -11.55 18.83 -15.09
N GLU A 289 -10.77 19.83 -14.70
CA GLU A 289 -11.03 21.23 -15.04
C GLU A 289 -10.99 21.45 -16.54
N SER A 290 -9.94 20.94 -17.20
CA SER A 290 -9.81 21.03 -18.66
C SER A 290 -10.96 20.33 -19.40
N MET A 291 -11.33 19.13 -18.97
CA MET A 291 -12.43 18.39 -19.59
C MET A 291 -13.77 19.11 -19.40
N ARG A 292 -14.01 19.70 -18.24
CA ARG A 292 -15.21 20.52 -18.00
C ARG A 292 -15.26 21.73 -18.92
N GLU A 293 -14.18 22.50 -18.98
CA GLU A 293 -14.08 23.68 -19.85
C GLU A 293 -14.28 23.30 -21.33
N PHE A 294 -13.68 22.19 -21.78
CA PHE A 294 -13.86 21.68 -23.13
C PHE A 294 -15.32 21.31 -23.42
N CYS A 295 -15.95 20.54 -22.52
CA CYS A 295 -17.35 20.14 -22.66
C CYS A 295 -18.32 21.33 -22.62
N GLU A 296 -18.08 22.31 -21.75
CA GLU A 296 -18.90 23.53 -21.65
C GLU A 296 -18.78 24.39 -22.91
N PHE A 297 -17.57 24.63 -23.38
CA PHE A 297 -17.33 25.44 -24.58
C PHE A 297 -18.00 24.85 -25.83
N ARG A 298 -18.03 23.51 -25.96
CA ARG A 298 -18.63 22.80 -27.09
C ARG A 298 -20.09 22.39 -26.88
N ASN A 299 -20.67 22.74 -25.73
CA ASN A 299 -22.05 22.37 -25.38
C ASN A 299 -22.31 20.84 -25.40
N LEU A 300 -21.33 20.02 -25.00
CA LEU A 300 -21.45 18.56 -25.03
C LEU A 300 -22.22 18.00 -23.81
N LEU A 301 -22.33 18.76 -22.72
CA LEU A 301 -22.95 18.29 -21.47
C LEU A 301 -24.49 18.23 -21.62
N PRO A 302 -25.11 17.04 -21.40
CA PRO A 302 -26.55 16.93 -21.30
C PRO A 302 -27.10 17.73 -20.11
N ARG A 303 -28.35 18.18 -20.19
CA ARG A 303 -28.99 18.93 -19.10
C ARG A 303 -28.93 18.18 -17.77
N GLY A 304 -28.41 18.84 -16.74
CA GLY A 304 -28.32 18.29 -15.38
C GLY A 304 -27.14 17.33 -15.15
N VAL A 305 -26.30 17.10 -16.15
CA VAL A 305 -25.06 16.34 -15.99
C VAL A 305 -23.93 17.29 -15.62
N LYS A 306 -23.19 16.95 -14.55
CA LYS A 306 -22.00 17.65 -14.10
C LYS A 306 -20.89 16.62 -13.89
N LEU A 307 -19.76 16.82 -14.54
CA LEU A 307 -18.62 15.92 -14.39
C LEU A 307 -18.00 16.07 -13.00
N THR A 308 -17.64 14.96 -12.40
CA THR A 308 -16.89 14.88 -11.13
C THR A 308 -15.51 14.27 -11.37
N PRO A 309 -14.56 14.37 -10.43
CA PRO A 309 -13.26 13.73 -10.60
C PRO A 309 -13.36 12.24 -10.92
N ASP A 310 -14.30 11.53 -10.33
CA ASP A 310 -14.46 10.09 -10.54
C ASP A 310 -14.92 9.75 -11.97
N ASP A 311 -15.68 10.62 -12.64
CA ASP A 311 -16.16 10.37 -14.01
C ASP A 311 -15.04 10.37 -15.03
N ILE A 312 -13.99 11.17 -14.81
CA ILE A 312 -12.81 11.21 -15.67
C ILE A 312 -11.76 10.20 -15.23
N TRP A 313 -11.74 9.86 -13.92
CA TRP A 313 -10.78 8.93 -13.35
C TRP A 313 -11.15 7.46 -13.57
N ASP A 314 -12.43 7.17 -13.77
CA ASP A 314 -12.89 5.83 -14.10
C ASP A 314 -12.24 5.32 -15.39
N LYS A 315 -11.64 4.14 -15.34
CA LYS A 315 -10.87 3.52 -16.43
C LYS A 315 -9.63 4.30 -16.88
N CYS A 316 -9.18 5.27 -16.11
CA CYS A 316 -7.96 6.02 -16.35
C CYS A 316 -6.74 5.18 -15.95
N SER A 317 -5.79 5.03 -16.85
CA SER A 317 -4.47 4.47 -16.59
C SER A 317 -3.44 5.59 -16.69
N TYR A 318 -2.59 5.72 -15.69
CA TYR A 318 -1.63 6.79 -15.63
C TYR A 318 -0.32 6.40 -14.96
N ILE A 319 0.74 7.09 -15.36
CA ILE A 319 2.02 7.12 -14.66
C ILE A 319 2.37 8.59 -14.45
N LEU A 320 2.65 8.94 -13.20
CA LEU A 320 2.96 10.30 -12.78
C LEU A 320 4.29 10.32 -12.03
N SER A 321 5.23 11.11 -12.50
CA SER A 321 6.53 11.33 -11.85
C SER A 321 6.67 12.81 -11.50
N VAL A 322 6.85 13.11 -10.21
CA VAL A 322 7.11 14.45 -9.72
C VAL A 322 8.50 14.50 -9.11
N LYS A 323 9.27 15.54 -9.43
CA LYS A 323 10.54 15.86 -8.78
C LYS A 323 10.35 17.20 -8.08
N MET A 324 10.70 17.29 -6.81
CA MET A 324 10.56 18.51 -6.02
C MET A 324 11.59 18.58 -4.90
N GLU A 325 11.91 19.80 -4.52
CA GLU A 325 12.72 20.06 -3.33
C GLU A 325 11.88 19.79 -2.07
N ASP A 326 12.49 19.16 -1.05
CA ASP A 326 11.93 18.94 0.28
C ASP A 326 10.50 18.33 0.32
N PRO A 327 10.23 17.21 -0.36
CA PRO A 327 8.91 16.58 -0.33
C PRO A 327 8.56 16.11 1.09
N GLN A 328 7.33 16.39 1.52
CA GLN A 328 6.80 15.92 2.79
C GLN A 328 5.93 14.68 2.57
N PHE A 329 6.19 13.61 3.32
CA PHE A 329 5.45 12.36 3.24
C PHE A 329 4.67 12.09 4.53
N ALA A 330 3.58 11.33 4.41
CA ALA A 330 2.78 10.89 5.54
C ALA A 330 3.36 9.58 6.13
N GLY A 331 4.58 9.64 6.68
CA GLY A 331 5.25 8.49 7.30
C GLY A 331 6.60 8.16 6.69
N GLN A 332 7.37 7.32 7.39
CA GLN A 332 8.76 6.98 7.03
C GLN A 332 8.85 6.11 5.77
N THR A 333 7.85 5.29 5.47
CA THR A 333 7.79 4.46 4.26
C THR A 333 7.56 5.26 2.97
N LYS A 334 7.27 6.57 3.09
CA LYS A 334 7.11 7.53 1.98
C LYS A 334 6.01 7.15 0.96
N GLU A 335 5.04 6.35 1.37
CA GLU A 335 4.00 5.82 0.49
C GLU A 335 3.00 6.88 0.00
N ARG A 336 2.90 8.03 0.70
CA ARG A 336 1.94 9.08 0.38
C ARG A 336 2.55 10.47 0.51
N LEU A 337 2.47 11.26 -0.56
CA LEU A 337 2.89 12.67 -0.53
C LEU A 337 1.85 13.55 0.17
N SER A 338 2.32 14.43 1.08
CA SER A 338 1.49 15.36 1.83
C SER A 338 1.77 16.86 1.53
N SER A 339 2.78 17.19 0.73
CA SER A 339 3.14 18.55 0.33
C SER A 339 1.98 19.25 -0.39
N ARG A 340 1.31 20.20 0.27
CA ARG A 340 0.06 20.82 -0.24
C ARG A 340 0.25 21.58 -1.56
N GLN A 341 1.35 22.31 -1.70
CA GLN A 341 1.67 23.10 -2.89
C GLN A 341 1.82 22.24 -4.15
N CYS A 342 2.23 21.00 -4.02
CA CYS A 342 2.37 20.07 -5.15
C CYS A 342 1.05 19.84 -5.89
N ALA A 343 -0.09 19.83 -5.18
CA ALA A 343 -1.40 19.66 -5.82
C ALA A 343 -1.73 20.83 -6.77
N ALA A 344 -1.45 22.05 -6.35
CA ALA A 344 -1.69 23.24 -7.17
C ALA A 344 -0.74 23.30 -8.37
N PHE A 345 0.55 22.99 -8.15
CA PHE A 345 1.55 22.94 -9.21
C PHE A 345 1.17 21.93 -10.30
N VAL A 346 1.00 20.64 -9.91
CA VAL A 346 0.64 19.58 -10.88
C VAL A 346 -0.70 19.88 -11.55
N GLY A 347 -1.69 20.34 -10.77
CA GLY A 347 -3.02 20.66 -11.28
C GLY A 347 -3.00 21.76 -12.33
N GLY A 348 -2.25 22.83 -12.09
CA GLY A 348 -2.09 23.95 -13.04
C GLY A 348 -1.41 23.51 -14.34
N VAL A 349 -0.26 22.86 -14.22
CA VAL A 349 0.53 22.42 -15.40
C VAL A 349 -0.26 21.42 -16.25
N VAL A 350 -0.91 20.42 -15.61
CA VAL A 350 -1.71 19.42 -16.30
C VAL A 350 -2.93 20.05 -16.95
N LYS A 351 -3.61 20.99 -16.26
CA LYS A 351 -4.75 21.70 -16.79
C LYS A 351 -4.40 22.43 -18.10
N ASP A 352 -3.34 23.20 -18.09
CA ASP A 352 -2.91 23.98 -19.27
C ASP A 352 -2.54 23.07 -20.43
N SER A 353 -1.73 22.05 -20.17
CA SER A 353 -1.30 21.07 -21.18
C SER A 353 -2.46 20.25 -21.74
N PHE A 354 -3.38 19.81 -20.88
CA PHE A 354 -4.53 19.00 -21.33
C PHE A 354 -5.54 19.84 -22.10
N SER A 355 -5.75 21.10 -21.71
CA SER A 355 -6.59 22.02 -22.47
C SER A 355 -6.06 22.26 -23.90
N LEU A 356 -4.77 22.40 -24.07
CA LEU A 356 -4.13 22.52 -25.39
C LEU A 356 -4.33 21.22 -26.18
N TRP A 357 -4.01 20.09 -25.57
CA TRP A 357 -4.12 18.77 -26.21
C TRP A 357 -5.55 18.45 -26.66
N LEU A 358 -6.57 18.74 -25.84
CA LEU A 358 -7.99 18.55 -26.18
C LEU A 358 -8.41 19.37 -27.42
N ASN A 359 -7.85 20.58 -27.57
CA ASN A 359 -8.15 21.43 -28.70
C ASN A 359 -7.39 21.03 -29.99
N GLU A 360 -6.20 20.47 -29.85
CA GLU A 360 -5.41 19.96 -30.97
C GLU A 360 -5.97 18.63 -31.50
N HIS A 361 -6.52 17.78 -30.61
CA HIS A 361 -7.01 16.43 -30.94
C HIS A 361 -8.52 16.32 -30.76
N THR A 362 -9.27 17.24 -31.35
CA THR A 362 -10.71 17.43 -31.07
C THR A 362 -11.58 16.18 -31.27
N ALA A 363 -11.33 15.35 -32.27
CA ALA A 363 -12.10 14.12 -32.50
C ALA A 363 -11.90 13.11 -31.35
N ILE A 364 -10.64 12.94 -30.88
CA ILE A 364 -10.32 12.06 -29.77
C ILE A 364 -10.87 12.65 -28.46
N ALA A 365 -10.77 13.96 -28.29
CA ALA A 365 -11.28 14.68 -27.13
C ALA A 365 -12.81 14.57 -26.99
N GLU A 366 -13.54 14.62 -28.11
CA GLU A 366 -15.00 14.41 -28.13
C GLU A 366 -15.36 12.97 -27.72
N THR A 367 -14.63 11.96 -28.22
CA THR A 367 -14.82 10.57 -27.83
C THR A 367 -14.52 10.37 -26.32
N LEU A 368 -13.47 11.01 -25.82
CA LEU A 368 -13.12 10.97 -24.39
C LEU A 368 -14.18 11.70 -23.53
N ALA A 369 -14.70 12.83 -24.02
CA ALA A 369 -15.80 13.54 -23.36
C ALA A 369 -17.07 12.66 -23.29
N GLU A 370 -17.41 11.95 -24.37
CA GLU A 370 -18.52 11.00 -24.39
C GLU A 370 -18.34 9.89 -23.34
N LEU A 371 -17.12 9.34 -23.22
CA LEU A 371 -16.79 8.37 -22.17
C LEU A 371 -17.03 8.95 -20.77
N CYS A 372 -16.51 10.15 -20.49
CA CYS A 372 -16.69 10.82 -19.21
C CYS A 372 -18.17 11.15 -18.92
N ILE A 373 -18.92 11.59 -19.93
CA ILE A 373 -20.37 11.86 -19.83
C ILE A 373 -21.14 10.57 -19.55
N SER A 374 -20.77 9.47 -20.22
CA SER A 374 -21.37 8.16 -19.97
C SER A 374 -21.13 7.69 -18.54
N ASN A 375 -19.91 7.87 -18.02
CA ASN A 375 -19.56 7.58 -16.62
C ASN A 375 -20.39 8.44 -15.65
N ALA A 376 -20.52 9.75 -15.92
CA ALA A 376 -21.35 10.65 -15.13
C ALA A 376 -22.83 10.25 -15.16
N GLN A 377 -23.36 9.88 -16.32
CA GLN A 377 -24.73 9.39 -16.44
C GLN A 377 -24.95 8.08 -15.69
N ARG A 378 -23.98 7.13 -15.77
CA ARG A 378 -24.01 5.88 -15.02
C ARG A 378 -24.00 6.16 -13.52
N ARG A 379 -23.13 7.02 -13.02
CA ARG A 379 -23.08 7.49 -11.62
C ARG A 379 -24.41 8.13 -11.20
N LEU A 380 -24.97 9.04 -12.04
CA LEU A 380 -26.24 9.68 -11.75
C LEU A 380 -27.43 8.72 -11.81
N ARG A 381 -27.39 7.69 -12.66
CA ARG A 381 -28.40 6.62 -12.65
C ARG A 381 -28.26 5.75 -11.40
N ALA A 382 -27.04 5.43 -10.98
CA ALA A 382 -26.76 4.71 -9.75
C ALA A 382 -27.11 5.55 -8.50
N SER A 383 -26.90 6.88 -8.56
CA SER A 383 -27.24 7.83 -7.47
C SER A 383 -28.69 8.33 -7.52
N LYS A 384 -29.41 8.17 -8.63
CA LYS A 384 -30.86 8.28 -8.57
C LYS A 384 -31.29 7.24 -7.56
N LYS A 385 -31.70 7.72 -6.34
CA LYS A 385 -32.21 6.92 -5.25
C LYS A 385 -32.79 5.63 -5.80
N ILE A 386 -32.08 4.52 -5.64
CA ILE A 386 -32.72 3.22 -5.69
C ILE A 386 -33.62 3.28 -4.46
N ILE A 387 -34.84 3.83 -4.66
CA ILE A 387 -35.89 3.70 -3.66
C ILE A 387 -36.00 2.21 -3.51
N ARG A 388 -35.57 1.69 -2.37
CA ARG A 388 -35.75 0.27 -2.04
C ARG A 388 -37.16 -0.06 -2.44
N LYS A 389 -37.36 -0.88 -3.50
CA LYS A 389 -38.68 -1.33 -3.90
C LYS A 389 -39.33 -1.86 -2.63
N LYS A 390 -40.38 -1.19 -2.12
CA LYS A 390 -41.21 -1.79 -1.10
C LYS A 390 -41.54 -3.16 -1.66
N ILE A 391 -41.13 -4.21 -0.94
CA ILE A 391 -41.43 -5.60 -1.30
C ILE A 391 -42.93 -5.75 -1.13
N THR A 392 -43.68 -5.39 -2.15
CA THR A 392 -45.13 -5.62 -2.24
C THR A 392 -45.43 -6.98 -2.87
N GLN A 393 -44.42 -7.63 -3.50
CA GLN A 393 -44.51 -8.98 -4.08
C GLN A 393 -43.09 -9.60 -4.12
N GLY A 394 -42.63 -10.20 -3.04
CA GLY A 394 -41.36 -10.91 -2.93
C GLY A 394 -41.26 -11.67 -1.62
N PRO A 395 -40.24 -12.52 -1.40
CA PRO A 395 -40.09 -13.24 -0.14
C PRO A 395 -39.98 -12.26 1.04
N ALA A 396 -40.66 -12.55 2.14
CA ALA A 396 -40.60 -11.74 3.35
C ALA A 396 -39.15 -11.66 3.85
N LEU A 397 -38.72 -10.47 4.31
CA LEU A 397 -37.40 -10.30 4.90
C LEU A 397 -37.19 -11.28 6.05
N PRO A 398 -35.95 -11.83 6.22
CA PRO A 398 -35.66 -12.77 7.29
C PRO A 398 -36.07 -12.19 8.66
N GLY A 399 -36.82 -12.96 9.46
CA GLY A 399 -37.32 -12.48 10.76
C GLY A 399 -36.23 -12.11 11.77
N LYS A 400 -35.00 -12.60 11.56
CA LYS A 400 -33.84 -12.24 12.38
C LYS A 400 -33.13 -10.96 11.93
N LEU A 401 -33.40 -10.47 10.72
CA LEU A 401 -32.86 -9.20 10.23
C LEU A 401 -33.50 -8.01 11.00
N THR A 402 -32.66 -7.19 11.59
CA THR A 402 -33.08 -5.89 12.16
C THR A 402 -32.66 -4.81 11.19
N ASP A 403 -33.57 -4.44 10.31
CA ASP A 403 -33.30 -3.48 9.20
C ASP A 403 -33.11 -2.05 9.70
N CYS A 404 -32.51 -1.19 8.88
CA CYS A 404 -32.32 0.23 9.12
C CYS A 404 -33.46 1.07 8.51
N GLY A 405 -33.59 2.32 8.96
CA GLY A 405 -34.62 3.25 8.50
C GLY A 405 -34.38 3.84 7.12
N SER A 406 -33.10 3.97 6.71
CA SER A 406 -32.72 4.59 5.44
C SER A 406 -33.20 3.77 4.24
N GLN A 407 -33.70 4.49 3.23
CA GLN A 407 -34.06 3.93 1.92
C GLN A 407 -32.92 4.07 0.88
N ASP A 408 -31.82 4.73 1.26
CA ASP A 408 -30.66 4.95 0.41
C ASP A 408 -29.68 3.77 0.58
N SER A 409 -29.60 2.91 -0.42
CA SER A 409 -28.69 1.75 -0.38
C SER A 409 -27.23 2.15 -0.27
N ALA A 410 -26.83 3.28 -0.86
CA ALA A 410 -25.45 3.76 -0.83
C ALA A 410 -24.98 4.16 0.59
N LYS A 411 -25.92 4.59 1.45
CA LYS A 411 -25.66 4.93 2.85
C LYS A 411 -25.86 3.77 3.80
N SER A 412 -26.66 2.78 3.39
CA SER A 412 -27.07 1.68 4.27
C SER A 412 -25.97 0.62 4.37
N GLU A 413 -25.80 0.09 5.56
CA GLU A 413 -24.81 -0.91 5.90
C GLU A 413 -25.48 -2.14 6.52
N LEU A 414 -25.06 -3.34 6.15
CA LEU A 414 -25.48 -4.59 6.76
C LEU A 414 -24.33 -5.23 7.51
N PHE A 415 -24.50 -5.45 8.81
CA PHE A 415 -23.57 -6.22 9.62
C PHE A 415 -24.06 -7.66 9.74
N LEU A 416 -23.28 -8.60 9.23
CA LEU A 416 -23.43 -10.04 9.44
C LEU A 416 -22.67 -10.39 10.72
N VAL A 417 -23.39 -10.68 11.80
CA VAL A 417 -22.82 -10.78 13.15
C VAL A 417 -22.86 -12.22 13.62
N GLU A 418 -21.75 -12.71 14.16
CA GLU A 418 -21.66 -14.04 14.74
C GLU A 418 -22.51 -14.18 16.00
N GLY A 419 -23.47 -15.10 15.96
CA GLY A 419 -24.28 -15.50 17.10
C GLY A 419 -25.36 -14.50 17.54
N ASP A 420 -26.33 -15.01 18.30
CA ASP A 420 -27.44 -14.19 18.80
C ASP A 420 -27.01 -13.24 19.94
N SER A 421 -25.99 -13.61 20.73
CA SER A 421 -25.49 -12.78 21.85
C SER A 421 -24.83 -11.50 21.34
N ALA A 422 -23.82 -11.64 20.46
CA ALA A 422 -23.16 -10.49 19.83
C ALA A 422 -24.14 -9.70 18.95
N GLY A 423 -25.06 -10.39 18.26
CA GLY A 423 -26.16 -9.80 17.53
C GLY A 423 -27.06 -8.92 18.40
N GLY A 424 -27.29 -9.31 19.66
CA GLY A 424 -28.02 -8.51 20.65
C GLY A 424 -27.31 -7.22 21.01
N SER A 425 -26.01 -7.29 21.30
CA SER A 425 -25.16 -6.11 21.56
C SER A 425 -25.07 -5.19 20.35
N ALA A 426 -24.88 -5.75 19.14
CA ALA A 426 -24.82 -4.99 17.90
C ALA A 426 -26.15 -4.27 17.57
N LYS A 427 -27.30 -4.90 17.83
CA LYS A 427 -28.62 -4.27 17.67
C LYS A 427 -28.81 -3.04 18.57
N GLN A 428 -28.21 -3.05 19.75
CA GLN A 428 -28.24 -1.90 20.66
C GLN A 428 -27.20 -0.84 20.29
N ALA A 429 -26.04 -1.26 19.79
CA ALA A 429 -24.93 -0.40 19.42
C ALA A 429 -25.15 0.37 18.10
N ARG A 430 -25.92 -0.19 17.17
CA ARG A 430 -26.07 0.31 15.79
C ARG A 430 -26.67 1.73 15.69
N ASP A 431 -26.35 2.42 14.64
CA ASP A 431 -27.16 3.54 14.18
C ASP A 431 -28.39 3.00 13.44
N ARG A 432 -29.58 3.32 13.98
CA ARG A 432 -30.86 2.80 13.47
C ARG A 432 -31.24 3.41 12.13
N GLU A 433 -30.64 4.52 11.76
CA GLU A 433 -30.95 5.19 10.50
C GLU A 433 -30.35 4.42 9.31
N PHE A 434 -29.09 4.01 9.39
CA PHE A 434 -28.40 3.44 8.24
C PHE A 434 -27.75 2.08 8.47
N GLN A 435 -27.68 1.55 9.71
CA GLN A 435 -27.09 0.25 10.00
C GLN A 435 -28.13 -0.83 10.27
N ALA A 436 -28.08 -1.92 9.52
CA ALA A 436 -28.88 -3.12 9.69
C ALA A 436 -28.03 -4.23 10.32
N ILE A 437 -28.63 -5.08 11.14
CA ILE A 437 -27.99 -6.20 11.82
C ILE A 437 -28.69 -7.49 11.47
N MET A 438 -27.87 -8.48 11.07
CA MET A 438 -28.33 -9.85 10.83
C MET A 438 -27.43 -10.83 11.59
N PRO A 439 -27.90 -11.37 12.74
CA PRO A 439 -27.16 -12.41 13.45
C PRO A 439 -27.20 -13.74 12.68
N LEU A 440 -26.06 -14.42 12.67
CA LEU A 440 -25.90 -15.74 12.06
C LEU A 440 -25.97 -16.82 13.15
N ARG A 441 -26.60 -17.94 12.88
CA ARG A 441 -26.66 -19.05 13.82
C ARG A 441 -25.54 -20.06 13.56
N GLY A 442 -24.44 -19.89 14.28
CA GLY A 442 -23.27 -20.77 14.18
C GLY A 442 -22.54 -20.66 12.84
N LYS A 443 -21.73 -21.66 12.53
CA LYS A 443 -20.95 -21.73 11.29
C LYS A 443 -21.88 -21.91 10.10
N ILE A 444 -21.72 -21.07 9.09
CA ILE A 444 -22.45 -21.24 7.83
C ILE A 444 -21.92 -22.46 7.07
N LEU A 445 -22.71 -22.93 6.11
CA LEU A 445 -22.29 -23.99 5.19
C LEU A 445 -20.98 -23.59 4.50
N ASN A 446 -20.02 -24.52 4.45
CA ASN A 446 -18.87 -24.38 3.56
C ASN A 446 -19.37 -24.49 2.10
N THR A 447 -19.53 -23.35 1.46
CA THR A 447 -20.07 -23.24 0.10
C THR A 447 -19.04 -23.50 -0.98
N TRP A 448 -17.76 -23.69 -0.62
CA TRP A 448 -16.66 -23.83 -1.58
C TRP A 448 -16.78 -25.03 -2.51
N GLU A 449 -17.32 -26.14 -2.02
CA GLU A 449 -17.53 -27.37 -2.80
C GLU A 449 -19.00 -27.59 -3.21
N VAL A 450 -19.85 -26.56 -3.09
CA VAL A 450 -21.30 -26.69 -3.33
C VAL A 450 -21.70 -25.86 -4.54
N GLU A 451 -22.41 -26.47 -5.47
CA GLU A 451 -22.95 -25.78 -6.65
C GLU A 451 -23.98 -24.71 -6.25
N SER A 452 -24.00 -23.61 -6.99
CA SER A 452 -24.85 -22.43 -6.74
C SER A 452 -26.33 -22.77 -6.53
N GLY A 453 -26.86 -23.73 -7.29
CA GLY A 453 -28.24 -24.18 -7.15
C GLY A 453 -28.55 -24.88 -5.80
N GLN A 454 -27.53 -25.37 -5.11
CA GLN A 454 -27.67 -26.09 -3.84
C GLN A 454 -27.38 -25.24 -2.60
N ILE A 455 -26.65 -24.10 -2.76
CA ILE A 455 -26.28 -23.26 -1.61
C ILE A 455 -27.50 -22.60 -0.95
N LEU A 456 -28.53 -22.29 -1.73
CA LEU A 456 -29.79 -21.71 -1.23
C LEU A 456 -30.62 -22.70 -0.41
N ALA A 457 -30.27 -24.01 -0.40
CA ALA A 457 -30.83 -24.98 0.55
C ALA A 457 -30.37 -24.70 2.00
N SER A 458 -29.23 -24.01 2.18
CA SER A 458 -28.83 -23.51 3.48
C SER A 458 -29.66 -22.30 3.88
N GLN A 459 -30.42 -22.43 4.98
CA GLN A 459 -31.27 -21.34 5.49
C GLN A 459 -30.50 -20.05 5.75
N GLU A 460 -29.24 -20.14 6.20
CA GLU A 460 -28.39 -18.96 6.46
C GLU A 460 -28.01 -18.24 5.16
N VAL A 461 -27.57 -18.99 4.13
CA VAL A 461 -27.22 -18.42 2.82
C VAL A 461 -28.45 -17.82 2.14
N HIS A 462 -29.57 -18.54 2.20
CA HIS A 462 -30.85 -18.03 1.68
C HIS A 462 -31.29 -16.72 2.36
N ASN A 463 -31.16 -16.65 3.68
CA ASN A 463 -31.45 -15.42 4.43
C ASN A 463 -30.51 -14.27 4.06
N ILE A 464 -29.22 -14.55 3.82
CA ILE A 464 -28.24 -13.55 3.37
C ILE A 464 -28.66 -13.02 2.00
N SER A 465 -28.95 -13.91 1.03
CA SER A 465 -29.39 -13.53 -0.32
C SER A 465 -30.64 -12.63 -0.29
N ILE A 466 -31.67 -13.01 0.49
CA ILE A 466 -32.89 -12.20 0.65
C ILE A 466 -32.57 -10.84 1.31
N ALA A 467 -31.73 -10.82 2.35
CA ALA A 467 -31.35 -9.59 3.02
C ALA A 467 -30.62 -8.64 2.08
N LEU A 468 -29.69 -9.16 1.28
CA LEU A 468 -28.95 -8.40 0.28
C LEU A 468 -29.83 -7.92 -0.87
N GLY A 469 -30.82 -8.72 -1.26
CA GLY A 469 -31.66 -8.50 -2.45
C GLY A 469 -30.96 -8.92 -3.75
N ILE A 470 -29.94 -9.79 -3.64
CA ILE A 470 -29.13 -10.29 -4.75
C ILE A 470 -29.11 -11.82 -4.69
N ASP A 471 -29.32 -12.46 -5.83
CA ASP A 471 -29.17 -13.89 -5.95
C ASP A 471 -27.70 -14.30 -6.15
N PRO A 472 -27.28 -15.48 -5.65
CA PRO A 472 -25.95 -16.01 -5.91
C PRO A 472 -25.66 -16.08 -7.42
N ASP A 473 -24.41 -15.81 -7.80
CA ASP A 473 -23.89 -15.79 -9.17
C ASP A 473 -24.62 -14.83 -10.12
N SER A 474 -25.29 -13.81 -9.57
CA SER A 474 -25.92 -12.75 -10.36
C SER A 474 -24.93 -11.61 -10.57
N ASP A 475 -24.77 -11.18 -11.82
CA ASP A 475 -24.03 -9.95 -12.17
C ASP A 475 -24.89 -8.68 -11.99
N ASP A 476 -26.20 -8.82 -11.80
CA ASP A 476 -27.11 -7.69 -11.61
C ASP A 476 -27.17 -7.27 -10.14
N LEU A 477 -26.51 -6.15 -9.83
CA LEU A 477 -26.51 -5.54 -8.50
C LEU A 477 -27.66 -4.53 -8.29
N SER A 478 -28.59 -4.39 -9.24
CA SER A 478 -29.68 -3.39 -9.15
C SER A 478 -30.62 -3.60 -7.97
N GLY A 479 -30.69 -4.83 -7.45
CA GLY A 479 -31.45 -5.21 -6.27
C GLY A 479 -30.77 -4.95 -4.92
N LEU A 480 -29.50 -4.52 -4.94
CA LEU A 480 -28.67 -4.39 -3.72
C LEU A 480 -29.28 -3.42 -2.71
N ARG A 481 -29.47 -3.90 -1.48
CA ARG A 481 -30.14 -3.15 -0.41
C ARG A 481 -29.16 -2.36 0.48
N TYR A 482 -27.89 -2.76 0.53
CA TYR A 482 -26.88 -2.17 1.41
C TYR A 482 -25.59 -1.92 0.65
N GLY A 483 -25.10 -0.69 0.67
CA GLY A 483 -23.85 -0.28 0.02
C GLY A 483 -22.60 -0.79 0.70
N LYS A 484 -22.71 -1.21 1.98
CA LYS A 484 -21.64 -1.91 2.69
C LYS A 484 -22.18 -3.13 3.40
N ILE A 485 -21.45 -4.23 3.27
CA ILE A 485 -21.71 -5.51 3.91
C ILE A 485 -20.50 -5.79 4.80
N CYS A 486 -20.70 -5.74 6.11
CA CYS A 486 -19.65 -5.86 7.10
C CYS A 486 -19.73 -7.22 7.79
N ILE A 487 -18.72 -8.04 7.68
CA ILE A 487 -18.58 -9.30 8.41
C ILE A 487 -18.04 -8.95 9.80
N LEU A 488 -18.77 -9.31 10.84
CA LEU A 488 -18.41 -9.05 12.24
C LEU A 488 -18.42 -10.38 13.01
N ALA A 489 -17.24 -10.90 13.23
CA ALA A 489 -16.99 -12.17 13.93
C ALA A 489 -16.10 -11.94 15.14
N ASP A 490 -16.14 -12.89 16.09
CA ASP A 490 -15.25 -12.90 17.26
C ASP A 490 -13.79 -13.02 16.82
N ALA A 491 -12.87 -12.49 17.62
CA ALA A 491 -11.44 -12.56 17.33
C ALA A 491 -10.79 -13.89 17.77
N ASP A 492 -11.57 -14.91 18.01
CA ASP A 492 -11.12 -16.28 18.34
C ASP A 492 -11.06 -17.18 17.10
N SER A 493 -10.62 -18.43 17.28
CA SER A 493 -10.47 -19.40 16.20
C SER A 493 -11.80 -19.75 15.51
N ASP A 494 -12.91 -19.73 16.23
CA ASP A 494 -14.23 -20.03 15.69
C ASP A 494 -14.77 -18.85 14.87
N GLY A 495 -14.60 -17.62 15.37
CA GLY A 495 -14.97 -16.42 14.65
C GLY A 495 -14.15 -16.22 13.38
N LEU A 496 -12.84 -16.44 13.42
CA LEU A 496 -11.99 -16.43 12.23
C LEU A 496 -12.43 -17.46 11.19
N HIS A 497 -12.88 -18.63 11.63
CA HIS A 497 -13.43 -19.64 10.73
C HIS A 497 -14.74 -19.19 10.08
N ILE A 498 -15.64 -18.54 10.85
CA ILE A 498 -16.91 -18.00 10.33
C ILE A 498 -16.62 -16.87 9.33
N ALA A 499 -15.69 -15.97 9.65
CA ALA A 499 -15.27 -14.92 8.73
C ALA A 499 -14.70 -15.49 7.42
N THR A 500 -13.86 -16.54 7.50
CA THR A 500 -13.31 -17.23 6.32
C THR A 500 -14.41 -17.85 5.46
N LEU A 501 -15.40 -18.51 6.08
CA LEU A 501 -16.52 -19.10 5.34
C LEU A 501 -17.41 -18.05 4.66
N LEU A 502 -17.59 -16.89 5.29
CA LEU A 502 -18.31 -15.74 4.69
C LEU A 502 -17.49 -15.12 3.55
N CYS A 503 -16.20 -14.93 3.73
CA CYS A 503 -15.33 -14.47 2.63
C CYS A 503 -15.40 -15.44 1.44
N ALA A 504 -15.36 -16.76 1.70
CA ALA A 504 -15.51 -17.76 0.65
C ALA A 504 -16.86 -17.68 -0.07
N LEU A 505 -17.95 -17.52 0.68
CA LEU A 505 -19.29 -17.33 0.12
C LEU A 505 -19.31 -16.12 -0.82
N PHE A 506 -18.76 -14.99 -0.39
CA PHE A 506 -18.77 -13.76 -1.19
C PHE A 506 -17.84 -13.85 -2.40
N THR A 507 -16.65 -14.39 -2.26
CA THR A 507 -15.68 -14.50 -3.37
C THR A 507 -16.11 -15.51 -4.43
N GLN A 508 -16.84 -16.56 -4.06
CA GLN A 508 -17.28 -17.57 -5.01
C GLN A 508 -18.66 -17.30 -5.62
N HIS A 509 -19.63 -16.89 -4.80
CA HIS A 509 -21.04 -16.82 -5.23
C HIS A 509 -21.61 -15.39 -5.31
N PHE A 510 -20.88 -14.41 -4.82
CA PHE A 510 -21.24 -12.99 -4.89
C PHE A 510 -20.05 -12.13 -5.33
N LEU A 511 -19.23 -12.69 -6.22
CA LEU A 511 -18.01 -12.01 -6.71
C LEU A 511 -18.26 -10.58 -7.20
N PRO A 512 -19.34 -10.24 -7.92
CA PRO A 512 -19.63 -8.87 -8.32
C PRO A 512 -19.75 -7.88 -7.15
N LEU A 513 -20.22 -8.32 -5.97
CA LEU A 513 -20.24 -7.47 -4.77
C LEU A 513 -18.84 -7.18 -4.23
N VAL A 514 -17.94 -8.16 -4.33
CA VAL A 514 -16.53 -8.00 -3.92
C VAL A 514 -15.82 -7.06 -4.88
N GLN A 515 -15.94 -7.29 -6.18
CA GLN A 515 -15.35 -6.45 -7.23
C GLN A 515 -15.87 -5.00 -7.21
N ALA A 516 -17.14 -4.82 -6.86
CA ALA A 516 -17.73 -3.48 -6.67
C ALA A 516 -17.35 -2.81 -5.33
N GLY A 517 -16.58 -3.51 -4.48
CA GLY A 517 -16.08 -2.96 -3.22
C GLY A 517 -17.12 -2.84 -2.10
N HIS A 518 -18.14 -3.69 -2.09
CA HIS A 518 -19.22 -3.64 -1.11
C HIS A 518 -18.97 -4.47 0.15
N VAL A 519 -18.00 -5.40 0.14
CA VAL A 519 -17.78 -6.37 1.23
C VAL A 519 -16.59 -5.97 2.09
N TYR A 520 -16.77 -6.00 3.40
CA TYR A 520 -15.76 -5.62 4.40
C TYR A 520 -15.72 -6.60 5.55
N VAL A 521 -14.55 -6.76 6.15
CA VAL A 521 -14.36 -7.45 7.44
C VAL A 521 -14.13 -6.39 8.51
N ALA A 522 -14.95 -6.39 9.54
CA ALA A 522 -14.79 -5.51 10.68
C ALA A 522 -13.73 -6.07 11.63
N MET A 523 -12.88 -5.19 12.16
CA MET A 523 -11.78 -5.54 13.05
C MET A 523 -12.10 -5.05 14.47
N PRO A 524 -12.76 -5.86 15.31
CA PRO A 524 -12.98 -5.51 16.71
C PRO A 524 -11.65 -5.54 17.48
N PRO A 525 -11.45 -4.69 18.49
CA PRO A 525 -10.25 -4.71 19.30
C PRO A 525 -10.20 -5.94 20.21
N LEU A 526 -8.98 -6.48 20.40
CA LEU A 526 -8.71 -7.52 21.40
C LEU A 526 -8.51 -6.95 22.81
N TYR A 527 -8.04 -5.70 22.91
CA TYR A 527 -7.69 -5.11 24.19
C TYR A 527 -8.35 -3.76 24.39
N ARG A 528 -8.73 -3.52 25.64
CA ARG A 528 -9.08 -2.21 26.19
C ARG A 528 -8.04 -1.84 27.24
N ILE A 529 -7.53 -0.62 27.18
CA ILE A 529 -6.52 -0.08 28.07
C ILE A 529 -7.09 1.20 28.71
N ASP A 530 -7.33 1.17 30.01
CA ASP A 530 -7.83 2.31 30.75
C ASP A 530 -6.68 2.98 31.52
N VAL A 531 -6.53 4.30 31.36
CA VAL A 531 -5.54 5.10 32.09
C VAL A 531 -6.21 6.36 32.62
N GLY A 532 -6.51 6.38 33.89
CA GLY A 532 -7.24 7.49 34.52
C GLY A 532 -8.65 7.66 33.92
N LYS A 533 -8.85 8.66 33.06
CA LYS A 533 -10.11 8.90 32.35
C LYS A 533 -10.03 8.56 30.84
N GLU A 534 -8.87 8.24 30.36
CA GLU A 534 -8.65 7.93 28.96
C GLU A 534 -8.79 6.42 28.73
N VAL A 535 -9.35 6.07 27.58
CA VAL A 535 -9.55 4.70 27.13
C VAL A 535 -8.92 4.54 25.76
N PHE A 536 -8.10 3.50 25.62
CA PHE A 536 -7.49 3.11 24.36
C PHE A 536 -7.94 1.71 23.99
N TYR A 537 -7.96 1.42 22.70
CA TYR A 537 -8.29 0.10 22.17
C TYR A 537 -7.17 -0.37 21.25
N ALA A 538 -6.79 -1.65 21.36
CA ALA A 538 -5.78 -2.27 20.53
C ALA A 538 -6.33 -3.51 19.84
N LEU A 539 -5.97 -3.71 18.56
CA LEU A 539 -6.41 -4.85 17.76
C LEU A 539 -5.66 -6.14 18.12
N ASP A 540 -4.38 -6.00 18.48
CA ASP A 540 -3.46 -7.11 18.75
C ASP A 540 -2.47 -6.79 19.88
N ASP A 541 -1.59 -7.73 20.16
CA ASP A 541 -0.56 -7.57 21.20
C ASP A 541 0.44 -6.48 20.85
N ALA A 542 0.85 -6.36 19.59
CA ALA A 542 1.82 -5.35 19.15
C ALA A 542 1.26 -3.92 19.34
N GLU A 543 0.00 -3.69 18.94
CA GLU A 543 -0.66 -2.40 19.14
C GLU A 543 -0.87 -2.10 20.63
N LYS A 544 -1.23 -3.11 21.43
CA LYS A 544 -1.34 -2.99 22.91
C LYS A 544 -0.02 -2.53 23.52
N ASP A 545 1.08 -3.20 23.17
CA ASP A 545 2.41 -2.89 23.71
C ASP A 545 2.85 -1.49 23.27
N GLY A 546 2.62 -1.11 21.99
CA GLY A 546 2.89 0.24 21.53
C GLY A 546 2.07 1.33 22.23
N ILE A 547 0.81 1.04 22.60
CA ILE A 547 -0.01 1.96 23.41
C ILE A 547 0.54 2.05 24.84
N LEU A 548 0.94 0.95 25.44
CA LEU A 548 1.52 0.94 26.79
C LEU A 548 2.84 1.73 26.83
N ASP A 549 3.72 1.53 25.88
CA ASP A 549 4.97 2.29 25.73
C ASP A 549 4.70 3.79 25.59
N ARG A 550 3.69 4.16 24.79
CA ARG A 550 3.29 5.57 24.62
C ARG A 550 2.75 6.18 25.93
N ILE A 551 1.91 5.44 26.66
CA ILE A 551 1.37 5.87 27.97
C ILE A 551 2.51 6.12 28.95
N GLU A 552 3.53 5.26 28.95
CA GLU A 552 4.70 5.39 29.79
C GLU A 552 5.56 6.59 29.38
N ALA A 553 5.84 6.75 28.07
CA ALA A 553 6.60 7.87 27.54
C ALA A 553 5.95 9.23 27.80
N GLU A 554 4.61 9.32 27.65
CA GLU A 554 3.83 10.52 27.94
C GLU A 554 3.63 10.77 29.45
N LYS A 555 4.13 9.85 30.31
CA LYS A 555 3.98 9.91 31.79
C LYS A 555 2.55 10.17 32.23
N LYS A 556 1.58 9.52 31.57
CA LYS A 556 0.16 9.68 31.91
C LYS A 556 -0.11 9.26 33.37
N ARG A 557 -0.80 10.10 34.12
CA ARG A 557 -1.11 9.83 35.52
C ARG A 557 -2.33 8.93 35.63
N GLY A 558 -2.20 7.81 36.31
CA GLY A 558 -3.30 6.89 36.60
C GLY A 558 -2.82 5.44 36.65
N LYS A 559 -3.64 4.58 37.25
CA LYS A 559 -3.39 3.13 37.20
C LYS A 559 -3.75 2.66 35.80
N VAL A 560 -2.83 2.00 35.13
CA VAL A 560 -3.06 1.32 33.85
C VAL A 560 -3.80 0.01 34.12
N ASN A 561 -4.95 -0.18 33.48
CA ASN A 561 -5.70 -1.43 33.54
C ASN A 561 -5.91 -1.94 32.12
N VAL A 562 -5.47 -3.17 31.84
CA VAL A 562 -5.60 -3.82 30.55
C VAL A 562 -6.65 -4.92 30.66
N GLN A 563 -7.68 -4.85 29.86
CA GLN A 563 -8.73 -5.86 29.73
C GLN A 563 -8.63 -6.50 28.35
N ARG A 564 -8.57 -7.83 28.29
CA ARG A 564 -8.67 -8.58 27.02
C ARG A 564 -10.12 -8.99 26.80
N PHE A 565 -10.64 -8.75 25.59
CA PHE A 565 -11.92 -9.28 25.14
C PHE A 565 -11.73 -10.67 24.53
N LYS A 566 -12.51 -11.65 24.95
CA LYS A 566 -12.52 -12.99 24.37
C LYS A 566 -13.44 -13.11 23.17
N GLY A 567 -14.44 -12.21 23.09
CA GLY A 567 -15.37 -12.15 21.98
C GLY A 567 -16.28 -10.92 22.07
N LEU A 568 -17.03 -10.66 21.02
CA LEU A 568 -17.97 -9.53 20.87
C LEU A 568 -19.05 -9.53 21.95
N GLY A 569 -19.41 -10.69 22.49
CA GLY A 569 -20.40 -10.85 23.55
C GLY A 569 -19.96 -10.25 24.90
N GLU A 570 -18.64 -10.03 25.10
CA GLU A 570 -18.09 -9.40 26.30
C GLU A 570 -18.06 -7.88 26.20
N MET A 571 -18.24 -7.33 24.99
CA MET A 571 -18.31 -5.88 24.78
C MET A 571 -19.72 -5.38 25.06
N ASN A 572 -19.82 -4.34 25.88
CA ASN A 572 -21.10 -3.66 26.02
C ASN A 572 -21.45 -2.87 24.73
N PRO A 573 -22.74 -2.52 24.50
CA PRO A 573 -23.16 -1.85 23.27
C PRO A 573 -22.41 -0.56 22.95
N LEU A 574 -22.01 0.22 23.97
CA LEU A 574 -21.28 1.47 23.78
C LEU A 574 -19.87 1.19 23.27
N GLN A 575 -19.16 0.23 23.87
CA GLN A 575 -17.83 -0.19 23.45
C GLN A 575 -17.86 -0.72 22.00
N LEU A 576 -18.81 -1.57 21.68
CA LEU A 576 -18.97 -2.12 20.34
C LEU A 576 -19.27 -1.03 19.30
N ARG A 577 -20.07 -0.02 19.68
CA ARG A 577 -20.33 1.14 18.85
C ARG A 577 -19.06 1.92 18.58
N GLU A 578 -18.36 2.36 19.63
CA GLU A 578 -17.20 3.24 19.55
C GLU A 578 -16.01 2.61 18.84
N THR A 579 -15.87 1.29 18.89
CA THR A 579 -14.69 0.60 18.32
C THR A 579 -14.93 -0.01 16.95
N THR A 580 -16.15 -0.48 16.68
CA THR A 580 -16.40 -1.40 15.57
C THR A 580 -17.51 -0.96 14.62
N MET A 581 -18.46 -0.13 15.09
CA MET A 581 -19.63 0.21 14.28
C MET A 581 -19.70 1.68 13.86
N ASP A 582 -19.16 2.62 14.65
CA ASP A 582 -19.17 4.04 14.32
C ASP A 582 -18.25 4.31 13.11
N PRO A 583 -18.77 4.90 12.02
CA PRO A 583 -17.97 5.20 10.83
C PRO A 583 -16.69 6.02 11.07
N ASN A 584 -16.66 6.81 12.15
CA ASN A 584 -15.53 7.69 12.45
C ASN A 584 -14.38 6.99 13.20
N THR A 585 -14.66 5.86 13.87
CA THR A 585 -13.70 5.22 14.77
C THR A 585 -13.42 3.76 14.45
N ARG A 586 -14.33 3.10 13.74
CA ARG A 586 -14.20 1.69 13.36
C ARG A 586 -13.08 1.44 12.38
N ARG A 587 -12.57 0.22 12.39
CA ARG A 587 -11.63 -0.29 11.38
C ARG A 587 -12.32 -1.37 10.54
N LEU A 588 -12.39 -1.13 9.23
CA LEU A 588 -12.90 -2.07 8.24
C LEU A 588 -11.81 -2.40 7.25
N VAL A 589 -11.62 -3.68 6.96
CA VAL A 589 -10.77 -4.18 5.88
C VAL A 589 -11.66 -4.55 4.71
N GLN A 590 -11.46 -3.93 3.56
CA GLN A 590 -12.21 -4.25 2.35
C GLN A 590 -11.76 -5.61 1.83
N LEU A 591 -12.71 -6.47 1.49
CA LEU A 591 -12.41 -7.73 0.82
C LEU A 591 -12.13 -7.43 -0.66
N THR A 592 -10.92 -7.72 -1.11
CA THR A 592 -10.48 -7.56 -2.50
C THR A 592 -10.02 -8.90 -3.06
N VAL A 593 -10.08 -9.03 -4.37
CA VAL A 593 -9.54 -10.16 -5.13
C VAL A 593 -8.57 -9.59 -6.16
N ASP A 594 -7.29 -9.56 -5.82
CA ASP A 594 -6.26 -8.93 -6.66
C ASP A 594 -5.86 -9.84 -7.83
N GLU A 595 -5.56 -11.11 -7.55
CA GLU A 595 -5.33 -12.14 -8.56
C GLU A 595 -6.34 -13.27 -8.36
N HIS A 596 -7.33 -13.32 -9.24
CA HIS A 596 -8.45 -14.28 -9.10
C HIS A 596 -7.97 -15.73 -9.02
N ALA A 597 -7.03 -16.12 -9.89
CA ALA A 597 -6.52 -17.50 -9.92
C ALA A 597 -5.78 -17.88 -8.63
N GLU A 598 -4.91 -17.02 -8.11
CA GLU A 598 -4.17 -17.27 -6.86
C GLU A 598 -5.10 -17.29 -5.65
N THR A 599 -6.07 -16.35 -5.63
CA THR A 599 -7.07 -16.30 -4.55
C THR A 599 -7.91 -17.57 -4.53
N MET A 600 -8.37 -18.04 -5.69
CA MET A 600 -9.17 -19.27 -5.81
C MET A 600 -8.35 -20.50 -5.43
N GLU A 601 -7.08 -20.58 -5.81
CA GLU A 601 -6.18 -21.68 -5.43
C GLU A 601 -5.94 -21.72 -3.91
N LEU A 602 -5.70 -20.58 -3.28
CA LEU A 602 -5.53 -20.48 -1.84
C LEU A 602 -6.81 -20.87 -1.10
N MET A 603 -7.95 -20.37 -1.52
CA MET A 603 -9.24 -20.70 -0.90
C MET A 603 -9.60 -22.17 -1.11
N ASP A 604 -9.30 -22.75 -2.26
CA ASP A 604 -9.47 -24.18 -2.50
C ASP A 604 -8.57 -25.01 -1.57
N MET A 605 -7.30 -24.63 -1.44
CA MET A 605 -6.39 -25.28 -0.49
C MET A 605 -6.91 -25.19 0.94
N LEU A 606 -7.46 -24.05 1.36
CA LEU A 606 -7.96 -23.85 2.73
C LEU A 606 -9.27 -24.59 3.01
N LEU A 607 -10.19 -24.65 2.06
CA LEU A 607 -11.59 -25.05 2.29
C LEU A 607 -12.00 -26.38 1.65
N SER A 608 -11.31 -26.84 0.60
CA SER A 608 -11.62 -28.11 -0.05
C SER A 608 -11.25 -29.31 0.83
N LYS A 609 -12.19 -30.23 0.99
CA LYS A 609 -11.96 -31.49 1.76
C LYS A 609 -10.87 -32.36 1.15
N LYS A 610 -10.71 -32.32 -0.17
CA LYS A 610 -9.73 -33.12 -0.91
C LYS A 610 -8.29 -32.66 -0.67
N ARG A 611 -8.08 -31.40 -0.26
CA ARG A 611 -6.75 -30.80 -0.07
C ARG A 611 -6.27 -30.79 1.40
N ALA A 612 -6.74 -31.73 2.21
CA ALA A 612 -6.30 -31.85 3.61
C ALA A 612 -4.79 -32.14 3.75
N GLY A 613 -4.20 -32.88 2.80
CA GLY A 613 -2.75 -33.11 2.71
C GLY A 613 -1.98 -31.82 2.49
N ASP A 614 -2.39 -31.05 1.48
CA ASP A 614 -1.76 -29.77 1.12
C ASP A 614 -1.79 -28.77 2.28
N ARG A 615 -2.92 -28.70 3.02
CA ARG A 615 -3.01 -27.88 4.25
C ARG A 615 -2.04 -28.31 5.33
N LYS A 616 -1.86 -29.62 5.51
CA LYS A 616 -0.89 -30.15 6.47
C LYS A 616 0.53 -29.75 6.09
N ASP A 617 0.88 -29.91 4.82
CA ASP A 617 2.21 -29.55 4.30
C ASP A 617 2.44 -28.03 4.38
N TRP A 618 1.42 -27.24 4.05
CA TRP A 618 1.45 -25.79 4.18
C TRP A 618 1.62 -25.33 5.64
N LEU A 619 0.90 -25.96 6.59
CA LEU A 619 1.05 -25.69 8.02
C LEU A 619 2.43 -26.12 8.53
N GLN A 620 2.99 -27.23 8.06
CA GLN A 620 4.34 -27.67 8.41
C GLN A 620 5.41 -26.72 7.85
N ALA A 621 5.20 -26.22 6.63
CA ALA A 621 6.14 -25.29 5.99
C ALA A 621 6.08 -23.86 6.55
N LYS A 622 4.93 -23.44 7.09
CA LYS A 622 4.70 -22.09 7.61
C LYS A 622 4.35 -22.01 9.09
N GLY A 623 4.29 -23.14 9.78
CA GLY A 623 3.93 -23.23 11.20
C GLY A 623 4.93 -22.52 12.13
N ASP A 624 6.18 -22.40 11.70
CA ASP A 624 7.22 -21.65 12.41
C ASP A 624 7.03 -20.12 12.34
N LEU A 625 6.09 -19.63 11.52
CA LEU A 625 5.76 -18.21 11.39
C LEU A 625 4.66 -17.76 12.37
N VAL A 626 4.04 -18.70 13.09
CA VAL A 626 3.09 -18.37 14.16
C VAL A 626 3.90 -18.22 15.44
N GLU A 627 4.09 -17.01 15.91
CA GLU A 627 4.58 -16.77 17.27
C GLU A 627 3.68 -17.53 18.26
N LEU A 628 4.30 -18.36 19.10
CA LEU A 628 3.65 -19.08 20.20
C LEU A 628 3.16 -18.10 21.28
N ALA A 629 2.32 -17.16 20.93
CA ALA A 629 1.61 -16.26 21.85
C ALA A 629 0.32 -16.90 22.40
N LEU A 630 0.18 -18.23 22.35
CA LEU A 630 -1.05 -18.93 22.74
C LEU A 630 -0.85 -20.00 23.82
N MET A 631 0.09 -19.82 24.74
CA MET A 631 0.09 -20.63 25.97
C MET A 631 0.67 -19.83 27.15
N SER A 632 -0.11 -18.96 27.73
CA SER A 632 -0.04 -18.65 29.16
C SER A 632 -1.37 -18.06 29.64
#